data_a3a69cacf3fcca08663b18201935f88f
#
_entry.id   a3a69cacf3fcca08663b18201935f88f
#
_cell.length_a   1.000
_cell.length_b   1.000
_cell.length_c   1.000
_cell.angle_alpha   90.00
_cell.angle_beta   90.00
_cell.angle_gamma   90.00
#
_symmetry.space_group_name_H-M   'P 1'
#
loop_
_entity.id
_entity.type
_entity.pdbx_description
1 polymer ?
#
loop_
_entity_poly.entity_id
_entity_poly.type
_entity_poly.pdbx_seq_one_letter_code
_entity_poly.pdbx_strand_id
1 'polypeptide(L)'
;MGVAFVLQKTEVHIMKIGTYFDDYEFACKCGRHGYDSDGHPILDHIIDKRLVDVLDTIRERIGQPIEVLSGYRCPEHNAEVGGVPDSQHVEGTAADITYDGINVDYLAEVAEECGADGIGRYYNQGFVHVDVRGWAARWTDQD
;
A
#
# COMPACT_ATOMS: atom_id res chain seq x y z
N MET A 1 14.23 -29.90 17.83
CA MET A 1 12.96 -29.79 17.09
C MET A 1 12.25 -28.50 17.38
N GLY A 2 12.60 -27.77 18.44
CA GLY A 2 11.99 -26.49 18.74
C GLY A 2 12.18 -25.46 17.64
N VAL A 3 13.30 -25.55 16.91
CA VAL A 3 13.59 -24.60 15.83
C VAL A 3 12.58 -24.74 14.68
N ALA A 4 12.28 -25.96 14.27
CA ALA A 4 11.31 -26.20 13.21
C ALA A 4 9.92 -25.70 13.60
N PHE A 5 9.54 -25.88 14.85
CA PHE A 5 8.26 -25.42 15.35
C PHE A 5 8.16 -23.87 15.30
N VAL A 6 9.22 -23.20 15.71
CA VAL A 6 9.25 -21.72 15.68
C VAL A 6 9.12 -21.21 14.27
N LEU A 7 9.82 -21.83 13.30
CA LEU A 7 9.74 -21.44 11.90
C LEU A 7 8.34 -21.56 11.35
N GLN A 8 7.64 -22.64 11.71
CA GLN A 8 6.26 -22.84 11.27
C GLN A 8 5.36 -21.72 11.77
N LYS A 9 5.51 -21.31 13.03
CA LYS A 9 4.70 -20.23 13.58
C LYS A 9 4.93 -18.93 12.83
N THR A 10 6.18 -18.65 12.46
CA THR A 10 6.52 -17.44 11.74
C THR A 10 5.89 -17.45 10.34
N GLU A 11 5.97 -18.56 9.64
CA GLU A 11 5.51 -18.69 8.27
C GLU A 11 4.01 -18.47 8.12
N VAL A 12 3.19 -18.89 9.09
CA VAL A 12 1.74 -18.77 8.99
C VAL A 12 1.25 -17.33 9.07
N HIS A 13 2.11 -16.37 9.42
CA HIS A 13 1.73 -14.98 9.54
C HIS A 13 1.91 -14.17 8.24
N ILE A 14 2.48 -14.79 7.19
CA ILE A 14 2.75 -14.09 5.93
C ILE A 14 1.93 -14.74 4.83
N MET A 15 1.05 -13.95 4.20
CA MET A 15 0.20 -14.42 3.12
C MET A 15 0.26 -13.47 1.96
N LYS A 16 0.24 -14.02 0.74
CA LYS A 16 0.14 -13.23 -0.47
C LYS A 16 -1.23 -12.57 -0.55
N ILE A 17 -1.25 -11.29 -0.90
CA ILE A 17 -2.48 -10.57 -1.14
C ILE A 17 -2.66 -10.29 -2.64
N GLY A 18 -1.58 -10.37 -3.42
CA GLY A 18 -1.56 -10.24 -4.88
C GLY A 18 -0.42 -11.07 -5.42
N THR A 19 -0.09 -10.89 -6.70
CA THR A 19 0.99 -11.63 -7.33
C THR A 19 2.34 -11.26 -6.74
N TYR A 20 2.55 -9.98 -6.45
CA TYR A 20 3.85 -9.45 -6.04
C TYR A 20 3.90 -8.95 -4.62
N PHE A 21 2.77 -8.93 -3.90
CA PHE A 21 2.70 -8.28 -2.61
C PHE A 21 2.24 -9.23 -1.51
N ASP A 22 2.82 -9.06 -0.34
CA ASP A 22 2.43 -9.79 0.87
C ASP A 22 1.52 -8.87 1.70
N ASP A 23 0.65 -9.48 2.50
CA ASP A 23 -0.34 -8.75 3.27
C ASP A 23 0.26 -7.75 4.24
N TYR A 24 1.38 -8.09 4.89
CA TYR A 24 1.99 -7.20 5.89
C TYR A 24 2.47 -5.88 5.28
N GLU A 25 2.70 -5.83 3.96
CA GLU A 25 3.15 -4.59 3.32
C GLU A 25 2.09 -3.50 3.38
N PHE A 26 0.83 -3.89 3.53
CA PHE A 26 -0.30 -2.96 3.60
C PHE A 26 -0.79 -2.69 5.01
N ALA A 27 -0.17 -3.29 6.03
CA ALA A 27 -0.60 -3.13 7.41
C ALA A 27 -0.40 -1.70 7.90
N CYS A 28 -1.30 -1.25 8.79
CA CYS A 28 -1.16 0.08 9.37
C CYS A 28 0.16 0.17 10.13
N LYS A 29 0.89 1.25 9.91
CA LYS A 29 2.21 1.44 10.52
C LYS A 29 2.14 1.67 12.04
N CYS A 30 0.94 1.83 12.61
CA CYS A 30 0.80 1.88 14.07
C CYS A 30 1.07 0.53 14.72
N GLY A 31 1.05 -0.56 13.94
CA GLY A 31 1.34 -1.91 14.44
C GLY A 31 0.20 -2.56 15.20
N ARG A 32 -0.95 -1.92 15.30
CA ARG A 32 -2.08 -2.43 16.09
C ARG A 32 -3.30 -2.79 15.28
N HIS A 33 -3.57 -2.05 14.20
CA HIS A 33 -4.79 -2.21 13.41
C HIS A 33 -4.47 -2.88 12.09
N GLY A 34 -5.43 -3.65 11.58
CA GLY A 34 -5.22 -4.50 10.42
C GLY A 34 -4.78 -5.90 10.83
N TYR A 35 -4.92 -6.24 12.12
CA TYR A 35 -4.58 -7.53 12.67
C TYR A 35 -5.74 -8.06 13.50
N ASP A 36 -5.90 -9.39 13.54
CA ASP A 36 -6.89 -10.01 14.41
C ASP A 36 -6.34 -10.15 15.83
N SER A 37 -7.14 -10.75 16.74
CA SER A 37 -6.76 -10.89 18.14
C SER A 37 -5.54 -11.79 18.33
N ASP A 38 -5.21 -12.63 17.36
CA ASP A 38 -4.06 -13.52 17.41
C ASP A 38 -2.81 -12.92 16.76
N GLY A 39 -2.90 -11.69 16.27
CA GLY A 39 -1.80 -10.99 15.63
C GLY A 39 -1.61 -11.32 14.16
N HIS A 40 -2.60 -11.93 13.52
CA HIS A 40 -2.53 -12.25 12.09
C HIS A 40 -3.10 -11.09 11.27
N PRO A 41 -2.47 -10.72 10.15
CA PRO A 41 -3.04 -9.69 9.28
C PRO A 41 -4.39 -10.12 8.73
N ILE A 42 -5.34 -9.17 8.72
CA ILE A 42 -6.68 -9.39 8.15
C ILE A 42 -6.91 -8.50 6.93
N LEU A 43 -5.85 -8.22 6.23
CA LEU A 43 -5.86 -7.19 5.17
C LEU A 43 -6.60 -7.62 3.92
N ASP A 44 -6.81 -8.90 3.72
CA ASP A 44 -7.64 -9.40 2.63
C ASP A 44 -9.09 -8.94 2.76
N HIS A 45 -9.51 -8.53 3.97
CA HIS A 45 -10.84 -7.96 4.21
C HIS A 45 -10.84 -6.45 4.26
N ILE A 46 -9.66 -5.81 4.36
CA ILE A 46 -9.52 -4.37 4.49
C ILE A 46 -9.06 -3.74 3.19
N ILE A 47 -8.08 -4.35 2.53
CA ILE A 47 -7.50 -3.80 1.32
C ILE A 47 -8.36 -4.18 0.11
N ASP A 48 -8.73 -3.17 -0.68
CA ASP A 48 -9.53 -3.36 -1.87
C ASP A 48 -8.73 -4.14 -2.91
N LYS A 49 -9.31 -5.20 -3.45
CA LYS A 49 -8.65 -6.05 -4.43
C LYS A 49 -8.28 -5.28 -5.70
N ARG A 50 -9.08 -4.28 -6.08
CA ARG A 50 -8.78 -3.47 -7.26
C ARG A 50 -7.48 -2.69 -7.08
N LEU A 51 -7.19 -2.23 -5.86
CA LEU A 51 -5.93 -1.56 -5.57
C LEU A 51 -4.76 -2.53 -5.79
N VAL A 52 -4.87 -3.75 -5.27
CA VAL A 52 -3.81 -4.74 -5.42
C VAL A 52 -3.59 -5.07 -6.90
N ASP A 53 -4.67 -5.21 -7.66
CA ASP A 53 -4.57 -5.50 -9.10
C ASP A 53 -3.83 -4.38 -9.84
N VAL A 54 -4.12 -3.13 -9.52
CA VAL A 54 -3.43 -1.97 -10.11
C VAL A 54 -1.95 -2.01 -9.74
N LEU A 55 -1.63 -2.28 -8.47
CA LEU A 55 -0.24 -2.34 -8.01
C LEU A 55 0.53 -3.47 -8.66
N ASP A 56 -0.09 -4.64 -8.83
CA ASP A 56 0.54 -5.75 -9.53
C ASP A 56 0.90 -5.37 -10.97
N THR A 57 -0.01 -4.67 -11.65
CA THR A 57 0.23 -4.23 -13.02
C THR A 57 1.34 -3.18 -13.09
N ILE A 58 1.35 -2.26 -12.14
CA ILE A 58 2.43 -1.26 -12.04
C ILE A 58 3.78 -1.96 -11.84
N ARG A 59 3.81 -2.94 -10.94
CA ARG A 59 5.03 -3.72 -10.65
C ARG A 59 5.57 -4.36 -11.92
N GLU A 60 4.69 -4.95 -12.72
CA GLU A 60 5.11 -5.57 -13.99
C GLU A 60 5.66 -4.56 -14.98
N ARG A 61 5.02 -3.40 -15.08
CA ARG A 61 5.45 -2.34 -15.99
C ARG A 61 6.78 -1.73 -15.60
N ILE A 62 6.98 -1.49 -14.30
CA ILE A 62 8.23 -0.92 -13.78
C ILE A 62 9.38 -1.93 -13.90
N GLY A 63 9.10 -3.21 -13.72
CA GLY A 63 10.08 -4.27 -13.90
C GLY A 63 11.05 -4.43 -12.73
N GLN A 64 10.76 -3.84 -11.59
CA GLN A 64 11.57 -4.00 -10.37
C GLN A 64 10.66 -3.88 -9.15
N PRO A 65 11.14 -4.28 -7.97
CA PRO A 65 10.31 -4.27 -6.77
C PRO A 65 9.74 -2.90 -6.45
N ILE A 66 8.46 -2.89 -6.11
CA ILE A 66 7.74 -1.71 -5.65
C ILE A 66 7.58 -1.83 -4.14
N GLU A 67 7.96 -0.79 -3.43
CA GLU A 67 7.82 -0.73 -1.98
C GLU A 67 6.55 0.03 -1.62
N VAL A 68 5.73 -0.53 -0.73
CA VAL A 68 4.55 0.13 -0.20
C VAL A 68 4.95 0.83 1.09
N LEU A 69 5.01 2.16 1.03
CA LEU A 69 5.38 2.97 2.19
C LEU A 69 4.22 3.12 3.16
N SER A 70 2.99 3.15 2.65
CA SER A 70 1.78 3.26 3.45
C SER A 70 0.63 2.62 2.68
N GLY A 71 -0.03 1.64 3.30
CA GLY A 71 -1.23 1.01 2.75
C GLY A 71 -2.44 1.42 3.58
N TYR A 72 -3.04 0.47 4.30
CA TYR A 72 -4.12 0.77 5.21
C TYR A 72 -3.62 1.67 6.35
N ARG A 73 -4.46 2.63 6.74
CA ARG A 73 -4.17 3.52 7.84
C ARG A 73 -5.40 3.59 8.71
N CYS A 74 -5.27 3.22 9.99
CA CYS A 74 -6.40 3.37 10.91
C CYS A 74 -6.67 4.85 11.16
N PRO A 75 -7.90 5.24 11.55
CA PRO A 75 -8.23 6.65 11.75
C PRO A 75 -7.29 7.36 12.71
N GLU A 76 -6.87 6.70 13.77
CA GLU A 76 -5.97 7.30 14.77
C GLU A 76 -4.59 7.59 14.20
N HIS A 77 -4.01 6.61 13.51
CA HIS A 77 -2.70 6.79 12.87
C HIS A 77 -2.78 7.84 11.75
N ASN A 78 -3.89 7.85 11.01
CA ASN A 78 -4.12 8.84 9.96
C ASN A 78 -4.09 10.26 10.54
N ALA A 79 -4.71 10.47 11.68
CA ALA A 79 -4.69 11.76 12.35
C ALA A 79 -3.28 12.14 12.82
N GLU A 80 -2.54 11.17 13.34
CA GLU A 80 -1.16 11.38 13.83
C GLU A 80 -0.22 11.85 12.73
N VAL A 81 -0.38 11.31 11.50
CA VAL A 81 0.48 11.69 10.38
C VAL A 81 -0.06 12.86 9.57
N GLY A 82 -1.14 13.50 10.05
CA GLY A 82 -1.70 14.68 9.40
C GLY A 82 -2.55 14.38 8.18
N GLY A 83 -3.04 13.16 8.04
CA GLY A 83 -3.93 12.80 6.93
C GLY A 83 -5.33 13.39 7.12
N VAL A 84 -6.04 13.59 5.99
CA VAL A 84 -7.41 14.05 6.06
C VAL A 84 -8.31 12.96 6.63
N PRO A 85 -9.38 13.31 7.38
CA PRO A 85 -10.22 12.29 8.02
C PRO A 85 -10.86 11.30 7.04
N ASP A 86 -11.14 11.72 5.81
CA ASP A 86 -11.73 10.87 4.77
C ASP A 86 -10.68 10.33 3.79
N SER A 87 -9.46 10.13 4.26
CA SER A 87 -8.36 9.62 3.45
C SER A 87 -8.69 8.25 2.84
N GLN A 88 -8.29 8.06 1.60
CA GLN A 88 -8.45 6.77 0.93
C GLN A 88 -7.64 5.66 1.60
N HIS A 89 -6.57 6.01 2.31
CA HIS A 89 -5.81 5.02 3.10
C HIS A 89 -6.67 4.40 4.20
N VAL A 90 -7.54 5.18 4.81
CA VAL A 90 -8.45 4.69 5.86
C VAL A 90 -9.49 3.74 5.27
N GLU A 91 -9.84 3.94 4.02
CA GLU A 91 -10.82 3.08 3.32
C GLU A 91 -10.20 1.79 2.78
N GLY A 92 -8.88 1.65 2.83
CA GLY A 92 -8.19 0.49 2.28
C GLY A 92 -8.08 0.53 0.75
N THR A 93 -8.25 1.70 0.16
CA THR A 93 -8.25 1.89 -1.30
C THR A 93 -7.03 2.61 -1.82
N ALA A 94 -6.05 2.90 -0.96
CA ALA A 94 -4.88 3.69 -1.35
C ALA A 94 -3.57 3.07 -0.87
N ALA A 95 -2.51 3.36 -1.63
CA ALA A 95 -1.14 3.03 -1.24
C ALA A 95 -0.22 4.15 -1.71
N ASP A 96 0.78 4.45 -0.89
CA ASP A 96 1.89 5.30 -1.28
C ASP A 96 3.04 4.38 -1.65
N ILE A 97 3.55 4.52 -2.87
CA ILE A 97 4.51 3.57 -3.42
C ILE A 97 5.78 4.26 -3.92
N THR A 98 6.87 3.52 -3.88
CA THR A 98 8.15 3.97 -4.41
C THR A 98 8.94 2.78 -4.94
N TYR A 99 10.07 3.05 -5.59
CA TYR A 99 11.01 2.01 -6.00
C TYR A 99 12.42 2.60 -5.98
N ASP A 100 13.41 1.73 -5.98
CA ASP A 100 14.82 2.16 -5.90
C ASP A 100 15.19 2.94 -7.18
N GLY A 101 15.68 4.18 -6.98
CA GLY A 101 15.99 5.06 -8.10
C GLY A 101 14.79 5.75 -8.71
N ILE A 102 13.75 5.96 -7.94
CA ILE A 102 12.44 6.45 -8.40
C ILE A 102 12.53 7.70 -9.28
N ASN A 103 11.74 7.67 -10.36
CA ASN A 103 11.33 8.84 -11.11
C ASN A 103 9.84 9.02 -10.85
N VAL A 104 9.47 10.05 -10.09
CA VAL A 104 8.08 10.27 -9.66
C VAL A 104 7.15 10.43 -10.85
N ASP A 105 7.56 11.22 -11.84
CA ASP A 105 6.72 11.45 -13.02
C ASP A 105 6.47 10.16 -13.80
N TYR A 106 7.52 9.36 -13.98
CA TYR A 106 7.38 8.10 -14.70
C TYR A 106 6.45 7.14 -13.96
N LEU A 107 6.62 7.02 -12.65
CA LEU A 107 5.76 6.14 -11.85
C LEU A 107 4.31 6.62 -11.90
N ALA A 108 4.06 7.92 -11.84
CA ALA A 108 2.70 8.47 -11.91
C ALA A 108 2.07 8.19 -13.28
N GLU A 109 2.83 8.30 -14.37
CA GLU A 109 2.32 8.00 -15.71
C GLU A 109 1.98 6.53 -15.85
N VAL A 110 2.84 5.64 -15.33
CA VAL A 110 2.56 4.20 -15.34
C VAL A 110 1.31 3.89 -14.52
N ALA A 111 1.16 4.53 -13.35
CA ALA A 111 -0.03 4.34 -12.52
C ALA A 111 -1.31 4.73 -13.27
N GLU A 112 -1.27 5.82 -14.02
CA GLU A 112 -2.42 6.25 -14.81
C GLU A 112 -2.75 5.21 -15.89
N GLU A 113 -1.74 4.72 -16.59
CA GLU A 113 -1.93 3.69 -17.62
C GLU A 113 -2.46 2.39 -17.05
N CYS A 114 -2.14 2.10 -15.81
CA CYS A 114 -2.57 0.87 -15.12
C CYS A 114 -3.94 0.98 -14.46
N GLY A 115 -4.59 2.15 -14.58
CA GLY A 115 -5.97 2.31 -14.14
C GLY A 115 -6.15 2.90 -12.75
N ALA A 116 -5.14 3.50 -12.15
CA ALA A 116 -5.31 4.20 -10.88
C ALA A 116 -6.21 5.42 -11.06
N ASP A 117 -7.11 5.64 -10.11
CA ASP A 117 -8.04 6.77 -10.12
C ASP A 117 -7.40 8.02 -9.51
N GLY A 118 -6.98 7.93 -8.25
CA GLY A 118 -6.28 9.02 -7.58
C GLY A 118 -4.78 8.84 -7.75
N ILE A 119 -4.08 9.91 -8.16
CA ILE A 119 -2.63 9.89 -8.31
C ILE A 119 -2.06 11.19 -7.76
N GLY A 120 -1.24 11.06 -6.72
CA GLY A 120 -0.54 12.19 -6.11
C GLY A 120 0.96 12.05 -6.29
N ARG A 121 1.62 13.14 -6.71
CA ARG A 121 3.06 13.15 -6.94
C ARG A 121 3.75 13.86 -5.78
N TYR A 122 4.59 13.14 -5.07
CA TYR A 122 5.30 13.66 -3.89
C TYR A 122 6.79 13.70 -4.19
N TYR A 123 7.20 14.77 -4.87
CA TYR A 123 8.57 14.89 -5.37
C TYR A 123 9.60 14.97 -4.26
N ASN A 124 9.31 15.73 -3.20
CA ASN A 124 10.28 15.91 -2.13
C ASN A 124 10.47 14.65 -1.30
N GLN A 125 9.42 13.87 -1.15
CA GLN A 125 9.44 12.65 -0.35
C GLN A 125 9.78 11.41 -1.18
N GLY A 126 9.69 11.51 -2.51
CA GLY A 126 10.08 10.43 -3.39
C GLY A 126 9.09 9.29 -3.46
N PHE A 127 7.77 9.59 -3.56
CA PHE A 127 6.76 8.55 -3.75
C PHE A 127 5.57 9.06 -4.56
N VAL A 128 4.74 8.12 -4.97
CA VAL A 128 3.48 8.40 -5.64
C VAL A 128 2.34 7.78 -4.83
N HIS A 129 1.32 8.57 -4.53
CA HIS A 129 0.07 8.06 -3.98
C HIS A 129 -0.77 7.51 -5.14
N VAL A 130 -1.31 6.31 -4.99
CA VAL A 130 -2.26 5.73 -5.95
C VAL A 130 -3.48 5.22 -5.19
N ASP A 131 -4.66 5.37 -5.79
CA ASP A 131 -5.88 4.83 -5.19
C ASP A 131 -6.90 4.44 -6.25
N VAL A 132 -7.93 3.72 -5.78
CA VAL A 132 -9.02 3.24 -6.63
C VAL A 132 -10.36 3.80 -6.12
N ARG A 133 -10.40 5.10 -5.87
CA ARG A 133 -11.59 5.78 -5.32
C ARG A 133 -12.80 5.78 -6.23
N GLY A 134 -12.62 5.53 -7.52
CA GLY A 134 -13.73 5.47 -8.45
C GLY A 134 -13.88 6.68 -9.38
N TRP A 135 -13.08 7.71 -9.17
CA TRP A 135 -13.05 8.89 -10.03
C TRP A 135 -11.65 9.46 -10.08
N ALA A 136 -11.32 10.17 -11.16
CA ALA A 136 -9.98 10.70 -11.34
C ALA A 136 -9.69 11.86 -10.40
N ALA A 137 -8.52 11.84 -9.77
CA ALA A 137 -8.02 12.94 -8.93
C ALA A 137 -6.51 13.02 -9.12
N ARG A 138 -6.00 14.22 -9.32
CA ARG A 138 -4.57 14.47 -9.56
C ARG A 138 -4.10 15.61 -8.69
N TRP A 139 -2.96 15.43 -8.04
CA TRP A 139 -2.36 16.50 -7.23
C TRP A 139 -0.86 16.27 -7.10
N THR A 140 -0.19 17.30 -6.62
CA THR A 140 1.23 17.25 -6.29
C THR A 140 1.42 17.82 -4.89
N ASP A 141 2.54 17.46 -4.25
CA ASP A 141 2.90 18.12 -3.00
C ASP A 141 3.24 19.59 -3.28
N GLN A 142 2.99 20.42 -2.29
CA GLN A 142 3.13 21.88 -2.46
C GLN A 142 4.51 22.39 -2.05
N ASP A 143 5.37 21.51 -1.55
CA ASP A 143 6.68 21.92 -1.03
C ASP A 143 7.79 21.89 -2.06
#